data_fae90d1dfeba5016f5ba3b8338388a1b
#
_entry.id   fae90d1dfeba5016f5ba3b8338388a1b
#
_cell.length_a   1.000
_cell.length_b   1.000
_cell.length_c   1.000
_cell.angle_alpha   90.00
_cell.angle_beta   90.00
_cell.angle_gamma   90.00
#
_symmetry.space_group_name_H-M   'P 1'
#
loop_
_entity.id
_entity.type
_entity.pdbx_description
1 polymer ?
#
loop_
_entity_poly.entity_id
_entity_poly.type
_entity_poly.pdbx_seq_one_letter_code
_entity_poly.pdbx_strand_id
1 'polypeptide(L)'
;MTELQATPPLADELPPAPDAEGAEATKHKKAVRVWQGVLVLILLAFVLLLAARLIQTNQSEQRASGVAPAFTLTTFDGQKISSTDLLGKGVVLNFWASWCDPCRDEAAMLEQTWQREKGNDIVFIGLDYLDQEPAAKAYMAEFGITYPSGPDLQSAAARRYGIKGVPETFFINPQGSITDIVIGPIVSQAKMEEYLAKIRPQ
;
A
#
# COMPACT_ATOMS: atom_id res chain seq x y z
N MET A 1 104.30 25.63 -41.50
CA MET A 1 103.49 24.44 -41.23
C MET A 1 102.72 24.64 -39.95
N THR A 2 101.59 25.18 -40.01
CA THR A 2 100.77 25.49 -38.83
C THR A 2 99.34 25.19 -39.18
N GLU A 3 98.80 24.11 -38.63
CA GLU A 3 97.50 23.60 -38.83
C GLU A 3 96.47 24.37 -37.95
N LEU A 4 95.49 25.00 -38.58
CA LEU A 4 94.36 25.63 -37.93
C LEU A 4 93.35 24.60 -37.53
N GLN A 5 93.10 24.39 -36.25
CA GLN A 5 92.03 23.65 -35.75
C GLN A 5 90.73 24.51 -35.72
N ALA A 6 89.73 24.11 -36.47
CA ALA A 6 88.34 24.67 -36.47
C ALA A 6 87.57 24.15 -35.29
N THR A 7 87.02 25.00 -34.49
CA THR A 7 86.02 24.72 -33.43
C THR A 7 84.70 24.52 -34.06
N PRO A 8 83.90 23.50 -33.60
CA PRO A 8 82.49 23.30 -34.07
C PRO A 8 81.54 24.32 -33.40
N PRO A 9 80.44 24.70 -34.06
CA PRO A 9 79.49 25.66 -33.54
C PRO A 9 78.67 25.09 -32.41
N LEU A 10 78.29 26.00 -31.46
CA LEU A 10 77.36 25.72 -30.36
C LEU A 10 76.04 25.17 -30.82
N ALA A 11 75.58 24.16 -30.10
CA ALA A 11 74.29 23.61 -30.23
C ALA A 11 73.16 24.64 -29.93
N ASP A 12 72.29 24.74 -30.91
CA ASP A 12 71.09 25.58 -30.86
C ASP A 12 70.19 25.14 -29.72
N GLU A 13 69.86 26.10 -28.82
CA GLU A 13 69.02 25.88 -27.66
C GLU A 13 67.57 25.85 -28.10
N LEU A 14 66.95 24.64 -28.11
CA LEU A 14 65.56 24.50 -28.34
C LEU A 14 64.72 25.17 -27.24
N PRO A 15 63.64 25.91 -27.58
CA PRO A 15 62.76 26.50 -26.57
C PRO A 15 62.02 25.39 -25.81
N PRO A 16 61.75 25.59 -24.52
CA PRO A 16 61.04 24.61 -23.71
C PRO A 16 59.63 24.37 -24.24
N ALA A 17 59.26 23.08 -24.27
CA ALA A 17 57.92 22.66 -24.67
C ALA A 17 56.85 23.26 -23.76
N PRO A 18 55.68 23.67 -24.30
CA PRO A 18 54.62 24.27 -23.46
C PRO A 18 54.04 23.21 -22.50
N ASP A 19 53.93 23.65 -21.24
CA ASP A 19 53.47 22.85 -20.10
C ASP A 19 52.12 22.20 -20.33
N ALA A 20 52.10 20.91 -20.73
CA ALA A 20 50.92 20.12 -20.91
C ALA A 20 50.25 19.69 -19.57
N GLU A 21 50.94 19.87 -18.45
CA GLU A 21 50.46 19.44 -17.11
C GLU A 21 49.30 20.29 -16.52
N GLY A 22 49.17 21.54 -16.95
CA GLY A 22 48.13 22.44 -16.40
C GLY A 22 46.70 22.17 -16.93
N ALA A 23 46.59 21.55 -18.10
CA ALA A 23 45.28 21.34 -18.75
C ALA A 23 44.54 20.07 -18.29
N GLU A 24 45.26 19.02 -17.89
CA GLU A 24 44.68 17.78 -17.39
C GLU A 24 44.19 17.91 -15.94
N ALA A 25 44.92 18.62 -15.07
CA ALA A 25 44.52 18.83 -13.66
C ALA A 25 43.23 19.63 -13.52
N THR A 26 42.90 20.53 -14.43
CA THR A 26 41.66 21.32 -14.42
C THR A 26 40.46 20.55 -14.93
N LYS A 27 40.63 19.64 -15.87
CA LYS A 27 39.56 18.73 -16.37
C LYS A 27 39.14 17.72 -15.28
N HIS A 28 40.12 17.17 -14.55
CA HIS A 28 39.86 16.20 -13.47
C HIS A 28 39.08 16.84 -12.30
N LYS A 29 39.43 18.08 -11.90
CA LYS A 29 38.71 18.81 -10.83
C LYS A 29 37.28 19.18 -11.24
N LYS A 30 37.02 19.50 -12.50
CA LYS A 30 35.67 19.77 -13.01
C LYS A 30 34.83 18.47 -13.05
N ALA A 31 35.40 17.35 -13.51
CA ALA A 31 34.73 16.06 -13.53
C ALA A 31 34.33 15.61 -12.11
N VAL A 32 35.24 15.72 -11.12
CA VAL A 32 34.94 15.35 -9.72
C VAL A 32 33.81 16.21 -9.14
N ARG A 33 33.77 17.52 -9.41
CA ARG A 33 32.68 18.39 -8.95
C ARG A 33 31.33 18.04 -9.59
N VAL A 34 31.31 17.68 -10.86
CA VAL A 34 30.08 17.21 -11.55
C VAL A 34 29.61 15.91 -10.93
N TRP A 35 30.48 14.93 -10.70
CA TRP A 35 30.14 13.67 -10.06
C TRP A 35 29.64 13.85 -8.61
N GLN A 36 30.25 14.76 -7.86
CA GLN A 36 29.75 15.14 -6.52
C GLN A 36 28.35 15.74 -6.58
N GLY A 37 28.08 16.62 -7.55
CA GLY A 37 26.74 17.18 -7.77
C GLY A 37 25.70 16.12 -8.12
N VAL A 38 26.05 15.17 -8.99
CA VAL A 38 25.17 14.05 -9.35
C VAL A 38 24.90 13.15 -8.14
N LEU A 39 25.92 12.84 -7.34
CA LEU A 39 25.76 12.04 -6.13
C LEU A 39 24.82 12.71 -5.11
N VAL A 40 24.95 14.01 -4.90
CA VAL A 40 24.07 14.78 -4.01
C VAL A 40 22.63 14.78 -4.53
N LEU A 41 22.41 14.94 -5.83
CA LEU A 41 21.08 14.87 -6.43
C LEU A 41 20.44 13.48 -6.26
N ILE A 42 21.22 12.42 -6.43
CA ILE A 42 20.74 11.04 -6.22
C ILE A 42 20.35 10.83 -4.75
N LEU A 43 21.17 11.29 -3.82
CA LEU A 43 20.88 11.21 -2.40
C LEU A 43 19.63 12.01 -2.02
N LEU A 44 19.47 13.22 -2.55
CA LEU A 44 18.26 14.02 -2.32
C LEU A 44 17.01 13.34 -2.90
N ALA A 45 17.10 12.80 -4.12
CA ALA A 45 16.00 12.05 -4.72
C ALA A 45 15.63 10.80 -3.89
N PHE A 46 16.64 10.10 -3.38
CA PHE A 46 16.45 8.94 -2.51
C PHE A 46 15.78 9.31 -1.18
N VAL A 47 16.24 10.41 -0.53
CA VAL A 47 15.63 10.92 0.71
C VAL A 47 14.18 11.35 0.47
N LEU A 48 13.89 12.04 -0.64
CA LEU A 48 12.53 12.43 -1.00
C LEU A 48 11.65 11.20 -1.25
N LEU A 49 12.19 10.17 -1.89
CA LEU A 49 11.48 8.90 -2.10
C LEU A 49 11.18 8.17 -0.78
N LEU A 50 12.15 8.14 0.15
CA LEU A 50 11.94 7.60 1.50
C LEU A 50 10.91 8.41 2.28
N ALA A 51 11.00 9.74 2.24
CA ALA A 51 10.02 10.61 2.89
C ALA A 51 8.61 10.41 2.33
N ALA A 52 8.46 10.30 1.00
CA ALA A 52 7.18 9.99 0.37
C ALA A 52 6.64 8.62 0.79
N ARG A 53 7.51 7.61 0.93
CA ARG A 53 7.13 6.28 1.44
C ARG A 53 6.69 6.33 2.90
N LEU A 54 7.40 7.07 3.77
CA LEU A 54 7.04 7.23 5.18
C LEU A 54 5.71 7.98 5.35
N ILE A 55 5.45 9.01 4.53
CA ILE A 55 4.16 9.72 4.52
C ILE A 55 3.04 8.77 4.09
N GLN A 56 3.29 7.90 3.12
CA GLN A 56 2.31 6.93 2.64
C GLN A 56 1.99 5.85 3.70
N THR A 57 2.97 5.42 4.50
CA THR A 57 2.75 4.48 5.62
C THR A 57 2.00 5.12 6.78
N ASN A 58 2.30 6.38 7.12
CA ASN A 58 1.57 7.11 8.17
C ASN A 58 0.08 7.34 7.81
N GLN A 59 -0.25 7.52 6.54
CA GLN A 59 -1.65 7.63 6.10
C GLN A 59 -2.43 6.31 6.27
N SER A 60 -1.76 5.17 6.29
CA SER A 60 -2.38 3.86 6.52
C SER A 60 -2.74 3.65 8.00
N GLU A 61 -1.92 4.17 8.93
CA GLU A 61 -2.19 4.07 10.37
C GLU A 61 -3.28 5.03 10.86
N GLN A 62 -3.41 6.21 10.23
CA GLN A 62 -4.47 7.16 10.55
C GLN A 62 -5.87 6.70 10.10
N ARG A 63 -5.98 5.69 9.22
CA ARG A 63 -7.25 5.10 8.81
C ARG A 63 -7.84 4.16 9.87
N ALA A 64 -7.06 3.74 10.85
CA ALA A 64 -7.49 2.87 11.94
C ALA A 64 -8.49 3.51 12.91
N SER A 65 -8.72 4.83 12.82
CA SER A 65 -9.70 5.55 13.65
C SER A 65 -10.15 6.82 12.92
N GLY A 66 -11.17 6.72 12.11
CA GLY A 66 -11.67 7.88 11.35
C GLY A 66 -12.88 7.53 10.50
N VAL A 67 -13.29 8.44 9.64
CA VAL A 67 -14.37 8.20 8.69
C VAL A 67 -13.98 7.05 7.75
N ALA A 68 -14.85 6.04 7.65
CA ALA A 68 -14.65 4.90 6.79
C ALA A 68 -14.56 5.35 5.32
N PRO A 69 -13.56 4.87 4.55
CA PRO A 69 -13.47 5.19 3.13
C PRO A 69 -14.73 4.74 2.39
N ALA A 70 -15.24 5.61 1.53
CA ALA A 70 -16.39 5.26 0.70
C ALA A 70 -16.06 4.11 -0.27
N PHE A 71 -16.99 3.18 -0.43
CA PHE A 71 -16.91 2.08 -1.40
C PHE A 71 -18.23 1.89 -2.14
N THR A 72 -18.16 1.24 -3.28
CA THR A 72 -19.30 0.69 -4.01
C THR A 72 -19.03 -0.78 -4.29
N LEU A 73 -20.04 -1.60 -4.13
CA LEU A 73 -20.00 -3.03 -4.36
C LEU A 73 -21.11 -3.43 -5.31
N THR A 74 -20.82 -4.25 -6.31
CA THR A 74 -21.82 -5.05 -7.00
C THR A 74 -21.68 -6.46 -6.49
N THR A 75 -22.70 -6.95 -5.78
CA THR A 75 -22.69 -8.27 -5.17
C THR A 75 -22.74 -9.38 -6.22
N PHE A 76 -22.45 -10.63 -5.82
CA PHE A 76 -22.50 -11.79 -6.72
C PHE A 76 -23.90 -12.10 -7.25
N ASP A 77 -24.95 -11.59 -6.61
CA ASP A 77 -26.36 -11.65 -7.06
C ASP A 77 -26.81 -10.41 -7.86
N GLY A 78 -25.88 -9.47 -8.11
CA GLY A 78 -26.09 -8.29 -8.95
C GLY A 78 -26.65 -7.07 -8.24
N GLN A 79 -26.85 -7.11 -6.90
CA GLN A 79 -27.26 -5.94 -6.15
C GLN A 79 -26.13 -4.90 -6.11
N LYS A 80 -26.47 -3.62 -6.26
CA LYS A 80 -25.51 -2.50 -6.08
C LYS A 80 -25.67 -1.91 -4.69
N ILE A 81 -24.57 -1.82 -3.96
CA ILE A 81 -24.51 -1.26 -2.62
C ILE A 81 -23.48 -0.12 -2.61
N SER A 82 -23.86 1.03 -2.09
CA SER A 82 -22.95 2.12 -1.78
C SER A 82 -22.80 2.24 -0.25
N SER A 83 -21.59 2.48 0.22
CA SER A 83 -21.36 2.74 1.65
C SER A 83 -22.15 3.94 2.17
N THR A 84 -22.51 4.90 1.29
CA THR A 84 -23.37 6.04 1.65
C THR A 84 -24.80 5.62 1.99
N ASP A 85 -25.30 4.51 1.42
CA ASP A 85 -26.63 4.00 1.67
C ASP A 85 -26.71 3.24 3.01
N LEU A 86 -25.57 3.00 3.63
CA LEU A 86 -25.42 2.32 4.92
C LEU A 86 -25.32 3.27 6.11
N LEU A 87 -25.31 4.58 5.87
CA LEU A 87 -25.34 5.56 6.95
C LEU A 87 -26.59 5.37 7.82
N GLY A 88 -26.43 5.54 9.12
CA GLY A 88 -27.47 5.25 10.11
C GLY A 88 -27.50 3.79 10.59
N LYS A 89 -26.72 2.89 9.96
CA LYS A 89 -26.59 1.48 10.33
C LYS A 89 -25.19 1.17 10.86
N GLY A 90 -25.09 0.18 11.73
CA GLY A 90 -23.80 -0.45 12.03
C GLY A 90 -23.35 -1.32 10.86
N VAL A 91 -22.08 -1.27 10.49
CA VAL A 91 -21.57 -2.09 9.37
C VAL A 91 -20.40 -2.94 9.82
N VAL A 92 -20.48 -4.23 9.53
CA VAL A 92 -19.36 -5.18 9.60
C VAL A 92 -18.87 -5.42 8.18
N LEU A 93 -17.73 -4.82 7.84
CA LEU A 93 -17.11 -4.92 6.53
C LEU A 93 -15.95 -5.91 6.60
N ASN A 94 -16.12 -7.08 6.03
CA ASN A 94 -15.14 -8.16 6.04
C ASN A 94 -14.48 -8.31 4.67
N PHE A 95 -13.14 -8.26 4.65
CA PHE A 95 -12.34 -8.62 3.47
C PHE A 95 -11.92 -10.07 3.59
N TRP A 96 -12.24 -10.88 2.59
CA TRP A 96 -12.04 -12.32 2.56
C TRP A 96 -11.65 -12.83 1.18
N ALA A 97 -11.29 -14.10 1.07
CA ALA A 97 -11.09 -14.79 -0.21
C ALA A 97 -11.30 -16.30 -0.05
N SER A 98 -11.66 -17.00 -1.13
CA SER A 98 -11.84 -18.45 -1.11
C SER A 98 -10.55 -19.24 -0.86
N TRP A 99 -9.40 -18.70 -1.27
CA TRP A 99 -8.07 -19.28 -1.07
C TRP A 99 -7.47 -19.01 0.32
N CYS A 100 -8.19 -18.27 1.18
CA CYS A 100 -7.72 -17.86 2.50
C CYS A 100 -8.15 -18.87 3.57
N ASP A 101 -7.22 -19.70 4.03
CA ASP A 101 -7.52 -20.69 5.08
C ASP A 101 -8.04 -20.06 6.39
N PRO A 102 -7.44 -18.97 6.95
CA PRO A 102 -7.98 -18.34 8.15
C PRO A 102 -9.38 -17.74 7.97
N CYS A 103 -9.76 -17.36 6.74
CA CYS A 103 -11.13 -16.87 6.47
C CYS A 103 -12.17 -17.98 6.67
N ARG A 104 -11.79 -19.23 6.44
CA ARG A 104 -12.66 -20.41 6.67
C ARG A 104 -12.98 -20.60 8.15
N ASP A 105 -12.03 -20.25 9.05
CA ASP A 105 -12.20 -20.40 10.49
C ASP A 105 -13.28 -19.45 11.05
N GLU A 106 -13.50 -18.28 10.42
CA GLU A 106 -14.49 -17.30 10.88
C GLU A 106 -15.83 -17.36 10.13
N ALA A 107 -15.85 -17.95 8.93
CA ALA A 107 -16.98 -17.86 7.98
C ALA A 107 -18.32 -18.26 8.60
N ALA A 108 -18.38 -19.42 9.27
CA ALA A 108 -19.60 -19.92 9.88
C ALA A 108 -20.09 -19.03 11.02
N MET A 109 -19.17 -18.47 11.81
CA MET A 109 -19.52 -17.55 12.90
C MET A 109 -20.03 -16.21 12.37
N LEU A 110 -19.41 -15.67 11.33
CA LEU A 110 -19.87 -14.45 10.67
C LEU A 110 -21.29 -14.63 10.13
N GLU A 111 -21.57 -15.74 9.44
CA GLU A 111 -22.91 -16.02 8.94
C GLU A 111 -23.94 -16.20 10.05
N GLN A 112 -23.62 -16.96 11.11
CA GLN A 112 -24.52 -17.10 12.26
C GLN A 112 -24.81 -15.76 12.93
N THR A 113 -23.79 -14.90 13.03
CA THR A 113 -23.96 -13.55 13.59
C THR A 113 -24.83 -12.70 12.69
N TRP A 114 -24.60 -12.71 11.38
CA TRP A 114 -25.46 -12.04 10.41
C TRP A 114 -26.91 -12.47 10.53
N GLN A 115 -27.19 -13.78 10.60
CA GLN A 115 -28.57 -14.28 10.71
C GLN A 115 -29.30 -13.75 11.97
N ARG A 116 -28.58 -13.51 13.06
CA ARG A 116 -29.15 -12.91 14.28
C ARG A 116 -29.34 -11.39 14.15
N GLU A 117 -28.42 -10.72 13.44
CA GLU A 117 -28.40 -9.26 13.36
C GLU A 117 -29.16 -8.69 12.17
N LYS A 118 -29.44 -9.49 11.15
CA LYS A 118 -30.21 -9.02 9.99
C LYS A 118 -31.60 -8.54 10.44
N GLY A 119 -31.91 -7.30 10.10
CA GLY A 119 -33.13 -6.63 10.57
C GLY A 119 -32.97 -5.77 11.82
N ASN A 120 -31.80 -5.76 12.48
CA ASN A 120 -31.49 -4.99 13.66
C ASN A 120 -30.56 -3.78 13.39
N ASP A 121 -30.66 -3.19 12.20
CA ASP A 121 -29.82 -2.04 11.76
C ASP A 121 -28.32 -2.31 11.79
N ILE A 122 -27.90 -3.56 11.77
CA ILE A 122 -26.53 -4.00 11.50
C ILE A 122 -26.47 -4.73 10.18
N VAL A 123 -25.54 -4.32 9.32
CA VAL A 123 -25.32 -4.88 7.99
C VAL A 123 -23.95 -5.50 7.91
N PHE A 124 -23.88 -6.74 7.40
CA PHE A 124 -22.63 -7.40 7.05
C PHE A 124 -22.38 -7.24 5.55
N ILE A 125 -21.17 -6.92 5.16
CA ILE A 125 -20.71 -6.80 3.78
C ILE A 125 -19.42 -7.58 3.62
N GLY A 126 -19.40 -8.48 2.65
CA GLY A 126 -18.21 -9.24 2.26
C GLY A 126 -17.56 -8.66 1.00
N LEU A 127 -16.30 -8.28 1.09
CA LEU A 127 -15.47 -7.87 -0.04
C LEU A 127 -14.50 -8.99 -0.38
N ASP A 128 -14.75 -9.65 -1.50
CA ASP A 128 -13.93 -10.73 -2.01
C ASP A 128 -12.66 -10.17 -2.68
N TYR A 129 -11.50 -10.50 -2.11
CA TYR A 129 -10.21 -9.90 -2.44
C TYR A 129 -9.37 -10.80 -3.32
N LEU A 130 -9.03 -10.33 -4.54
CA LEU A 130 -8.12 -11.02 -5.47
C LEU A 130 -8.48 -12.49 -5.71
N ASP A 131 -9.75 -12.76 -5.96
CA ASP A 131 -10.27 -14.11 -6.13
C ASP A 131 -10.94 -14.31 -7.50
N GLN A 132 -11.31 -15.54 -7.77
CA GLN A 132 -12.06 -15.96 -8.95
C GLN A 132 -13.55 -16.13 -8.56
N GLU A 133 -14.45 -15.49 -9.29
CA GLU A 133 -15.88 -15.55 -8.98
C GLU A 133 -16.45 -16.98 -8.77
N PRO A 134 -16.10 -18.00 -9.59
CA PRO A 134 -16.58 -19.36 -9.33
C PRO A 134 -16.09 -19.93 -8.00
N ALA A 135 -14.86 -19.65 -7.59
CA ALA A 135 -14.27 -20.10 -6.34
C ALA A 135 -14.91 -19.38 -5.14
N ALA A 136 -15.07 -18.06 -5.26
CA ALA A 136 -15.76 -17.25 -4.25
C ALA A 136 -17.21 -17.71 -4.04
N LYS A 137 -17.97 -17.98 -5.09
CA LYS A 137 -19.34 -18.51 -4.99
C LYS A 137 -19.39 -19.92 -4.39
N ALA A 138 -18.42 -20.77 -4.71
CA ALA A 138 -18.32 -22.10 -4.10
C ALA A 138 -18.04 -22.00 -2.60
N TYR A 139 -17.14 -21.12 -2.19
CA TYR A 139 -16.85 -20.83 -0.78
C TYR A 139 -18.11 -20.32 -0.06
N MET A 140 -18.83 -19.35 -0.62
CA MET A 140 -20.07 -18.86 -0.03
C MET A 140 -21.10 -19.97 0.14
N ALA A 141 -21.24 -20.84 -0.85
CA ALA A 141 -22.17 -21.99 -0.79
C ALA A 141 -21.72 -22.99 0.28
N GLU A 142 -20.43 -23.28 0.41
CA GLU A 142 -19.88 -24.21 1.41
C GLU A 142 -20.20 -23.76 2.84
N PHE A 143 -20.03 -22.45 3.14
CA PHE A 143 -20.28 -21.89 4.47
C PHE A 143 -21.68 -21.33 4.67
N GLY A 144 -22.56 -21.44 3.66
CA GLY A 144 -23.93 -20.94 3.70
C GLY A 144 -24.01 -19.41 3.83
N ILE A 145 -23.02 -18.67 3.33
CA ILE A 145 -22.95 -17.22 3.45
C ILE A 145 -24.08 -16.55 2.69
N THR A 146 -24.90 -15.78 3.41
CA THR A 146 -26.08 -15.07 2.87
C THR A 146 -25.98 -13.55 3.01
N TYR A 147 -25.00 -13.03 3.73
CA TYR A 147 -24.79 -11.58 3.76
C TYR A 147 -24.26 -11.08 2.41
N PRO A 148 -24.65 -9.85 2.02
CA PRO A 148 -24.22 -9.25 0.76
C PRO A 148 -22.71 -9.35 0.56
N SER A 149 -22.28 -10.03 -0.49
CA SER A 149 -20.87 -10.23 -0.82
C SER A 149 -20.62 -10.08 -2.31
N GLY A 150 -19.46 -9.58 -2.67
CA GLY A 150 -19.07 -9.44 -4.06
C GLY A 150 -17.60 -9.08 -4.24
N PRO A 151 -17.10 -9.09 -5.49
CA PRO A 151 -15.71 -8.89 -5.78
C PRO A 151 -15.27 -7.43 -5.51
N ASP A 152 -14.14 -7.25 -4.83
CA ASP A 152 -13.45 -5.95 -4.75
C ASP A 152 -12.69 -5.69 -6.05
N LEU A 153 -13.40 -5.20 -7.05
CA LEU A 153 -12.86 -4.98 -8.38
C LEU A 153 -11.62 -4.09 -8.33
N GLN A 154 -10.52 -4.60 -8.92
CA GLN A 154 -9.22 -3.96 -8.93
C GLN A 154 -8.69 -3.63 -7.52
N SER A 155 -9.15 -4.32 -6.48
CA SER A 155 -8.80 -4.05 -5.08
C SER A 155 -9.01 -2.58 -4.69
N ALA A 156 -10.10 -1.98 -5.16
CA ALA A 156 -10.35 -0.56 -4.98
C ALA A 156 -10.68 -0.22 -3.53
N ALA A 157 -11.52 -1.03 -2.88
CA ALA A 157 -11.83 -0.87 -1.47
C ALA A 157 -10.63 -1.29 -0.61
N ALA A 158 -10.00 -2.42 -0.90
CA ALA A 158 -8.82 -2.92 -0.20
C ALA A 158 -7.70 -1.85 -0.09
N ARG A 159 -7.40 -1.16 -1.20
CA ARG A 159 -6.42 -0.07 -1.17
C ARG A 159 -6.87 1.13 -0.34
N ARG A 160 -8.16 1.50 -0.39
CA ARG A 160 -8.69 2.63 0.39
C ARG A 160 -8.71 2.34 1.88
N TYR A 161 -9.06 1.12 2.27
CA TYR A 161 -9.04 0.65 3.65
C TYR A 161 -7.62 0.31 4.13
N GLY A 162 -6.66 0.17 3.20
CA GLY A 162 -5.26 -0.10 3.49
C GLY A 162 -5.04 -1.48 4.08
N ILE A 163 -5.85 -2.49 3.68
CA ILE A 163 -5.70 -3.85 4.17
C ILE A 163 -4.31 -4.40 3.81
N LYS A 164 -3.79 -5.25 4.68
CA LYS A 164 -2.48 -5.91 4.52
C LYS A 164 -2.62 -7.36 4.07
N GLY A 165 -3.80 -7.92 4.24
CA GLY A 165 -4.11 -9.31 3.88
C GLY A 165 -5.57 -9.63 4.18
N VAL A 166 -5.93 -10.90 4.12
CA VAL A 166 -7.25 -11.40 4.49
C VAL A 166 -7.10 -12.52 5.53
N PRO A 167 -8.04 -12.64 6.49
CA PRO A 167 -9.19 -11.76 6.68
C PRO A 167 -8.82 -10.48 7.42
N GLU A 168 -9.48 -9.39 7.06
CA GLU A 168 -9.51 -8.16 7.86
C GLU A 168 -10.95 -7.67 7.96
N THR A 169 -11.41 -7.34 9.19
CA THR A 169 -12.77 -6.91 9.45
C THR A 169 -12.79 -5.52 10.06
N PHE A 170 -13.57 -4.62 9.47
CA PHE A 170 -13.78 -3.27 9.92
C PHE A 170 -15.18 -3.14 10.52
N PHE A 171 -15.26 -2.59 11.74
CA PHE A 171 -16.50 -2.26 12.41
C PHE A 171 -16.76 -0.75 12.26
N ILE A 172 -17.90 -0.40 11.66
CA ILE A 172 -18.23 0.98 11.30
C ILE A 172 -19.55 1.34 11.97
N ASN A 173 -19.57 2.45 12.71
CA ASN A 173 -20.75 2.92 13.41
C ASN A 173 -21.75 3.64 12.48
N PRO A 174 -22.98 3.96 12.96
CA PRO A 174 -23.99 4.65 12.15
C PRO A 174 -23.57 6.00 11.57
N GLN A 175 -22.57 6.64 12.17
CA GLN A 175 -22.00 7.91 11.70
C GLN A 175 -20.97 7.71 10.56
N GLY A 176 -20.71 6.45 10.16
CA GLY A 176 -19.73 6.11 9.14
C GLY A 176 -18.29 6.16 9.63
N SER A 177 -18.05 6.10 10.94
CA SER A 177 -16.71 6.06 11.51
C SER A 177 -16.29 4.64 11.89
N ILE A 178 -15.03 4.28 11.62
CA ILE A 178 -14.43 3.02 12.03
C ILE A 178 -14.26 3.06 13.56
N THR A 179 -14.82 2.08 14.26
CA THR A 179 -14.64 1.91 15.71
C THR A 179 -13.58 0.91 16.06
N ASP A 180 -13.46 -0.14 15.24
CA ASP A 180 -12.50 -1.22 15.47
C ASP A 180 -12.06 -1.82 14.13
N ILE A 181 -10.85 -2.38 14.14
CA ILE A 181 -10.29 -3.16 13.04
C ILE A 181 -9.74 -4.45 13.63
N VAL A 182 -10.10 -5.58 13.04
CA VAL A 182 -9.54 -6.88 13.40
C VAL A 182 -8.73 -7.40 12.23
N ILE A 183 -7.46 -7.65 12.47
CA ILE A 183 -6.53 -8.28 11.52
C ILE A 183 -6.42 -9.75 11.90
N GLY A 184 -6.79 -10.63 10.97
CA GLY A 184 -6.91 -12.06 11.21
C GLY A 184 -8.34 -12.48 11.57
N PRO A 185 -8.58 -13.80 11.74
CA PRO A 185 -9.92 -14.36 11.89
C PRO A 185 -10.55 -14.02 13.25
N ILE A 186 -11.84 -13.72 13.24
CA ILE A 186 -12.66 -13.55 14.45
C ILE A 186 -13.26 -14.92 14.79
N VAL A 187 -12.70 -15.59 15.77
CA VAL A 187 -13.14 -16.93 16.20
C VAL A 187 -13.84 -16.95 17.57
N SER A 188 -14.01 -15.79 18.18
CA SER A 188 -14.66 -15.64 19.49
C SER A 188 -15.98 -14.88 19.37
N GLN A 189 -17.08 -15.55 19.69
CA GLN A 189 -18.41 -14.95 19.75
C GLN A 189 -18.47 -13.78 20.74
N ALA A 190 -17.83 -13.91 21.90
CA ALA A 190 -17.80 -12.84 22.89
C ALA A 190 -17.09 -11.58 22.37
N LYS A 191 -16.01 -11.76 21.60
CA LYS A 191 -15.32 -10.64 20.94
C LYS A 191 -16.17 -10.00 19.85
N MET A 192 -16.86 -10.79 19.05
CA MET A 192 -17.81 -10.30 18.06
C MET A 192 -18.87 -9.40 18.71
N GLU A 193 -19.47 -9.85 19.84
CA GLU A 193 -20.49 -9.06 20.55
C GLU A 193 -19.92 -7.74 21.11
N GLU A 194 -18.68 -7.73 21.59
CA GLU A 194 -18.00 -6.49 22.02
C GLU A 194 -17.89 -5.47 20.86
N TYR A 195 -17.55 -5.93 19.67
CA TYR A 195 -17.45 -5.07 18.49
C TYR A 195 -18.83 -4.59 18.02
N LEU A 196 -19.82 -5.50 17.97
CA LEU A 196 -21.18 -5.15 17.59
C LEU A 196 -21.80 -4.13 18.54
N ALA A 197 -21.55 -4.23 19.84
CA ALA A 197 -22.05 -3.26 20.82
C ALA A 197 -21.63 -1.81 20.54
N LYS A 198 -20.45 -1.61 19.91
CA LYS A 198 -19.94 -0.28 19.58
C LYS A 198 -20.54 0.32 18.30
N ILE A 199 -21.09 -0.52 17.44
CA ILE A 199 -21.65 -0.10 16.15
C ILE A 199 -23.19 -0.14 16.10
N ARG A 200 -23.86 -0.58 17.17
CA ARG A 200 -25.32 -0.55 17.23
C ARG A 200 -25.84 0.89 17.20
N PRO A 201 -26.88 1.20 16.39
CA PRO A 201 -27.60 2.47 16.49
C PRO A 201 -28.15 2.65 17.91
N GLN A 202 -28.10 3.86 18.43
CA GLN A 202 -28.66 4.23 19.73
C GLN A 202 -30.11 4.68 19.59
#